data_b20b9e7ad4cf790427f0d22fe13023a7
#
_entry.id   b20b9e7ad4cf790427f0d22fe13023a7
#
_cell.length_a   1.000
_cell.length_b   1.000
_cell.length_c   1.000
_cell.angle_alpha   90.00
_cell.angle_beta   90.00
_cell.angle_gamma   90.00
#
_symmetry.space_group_name_H-M   'P 1'
#
loop_
_entity.id
_entity.type
_entity.pdbx_description
1 polymer ?
#
loop_
_entity_poly.entity_id
_entity_poly.type
_entity_poly.pdbx_seq_one_letter_code
_entity_poly.pdbx_strand_id
1 'polypeptide(L)'
;MGATTLRDITVRTFSVTVVILALIPVLTAQKSKGVVPAPVPPQIGAAQRVFISNAGGESFEAVIDQTVFHGGPDRPYNQFYAAMSDWSRYMLVSSPADADLVLEISWALSDTGLKLPVLGQLKLVIVDPKTHVTLWNFTEYVRGAMLVGNRDKNFDEAMNTIVNRMKKIVNTPVAAGDAIHK
;
A
#
# COMPACT_ATOMS: atom_id res chain seq x y z
N MET A 1 72.38 53.31 -26.09
CA MET A 1 72.95 52.57 -27.22
C MET A 1 72.69 51.12 -27.03
N GLY A 2 71.98 50.48 -27.93
CA GLY A 2 71.73 49.06 -27.89
C GLY A 2 70.31 48.74 -28.30
N ALA A 3 70.08 48.65 -29.58
CA ALA A 3 68.81 48.20 -30.15
C ALA A 3 68.66 46.69 -29.97
N THR A 4 67.55 46.22 -29.41
CA THR A 4 67.23 44.80 -29.34
C THR A 4 66.06 44.53 -30.23
N THR A 5 66.32 43.75 -31.24
CA THR A 5 65.47 43.28 -32.34
C THR A 5 64.33 42.42 -31.79
N LEU A 6 63.06 42.76 -32.08
CA LEU A 6 61.88 41.88 -31.90
C LEU A 6 61.93 40.76 -32.94
N ARG A 7 61.95 39.53 -32.45
CA ARG A 7 61.75 38.34 -33.29
C ARG A 7 60.27 38.05 -33.35
N ASP A 8 59.74 38.06 -34.56
CA ASP A 8 58.41 37.59 -34.89
C ASP A 8 58.22 36.11 -34.53
N ILE A 9 57.36 35.83 -33.58
CA ILE A 9 56.88 34.47 -33.30
C ILE A 9 55.52 34.26 -34.00
N THR A 10 55.61 33.60 -35.15
CA THR A 10 54.47 33.19 -35.92
C THR A 10 53.81 32.05 -35.18
N VAL A 11 52.67 32.34 -34.50
CA VAL A 11 51.84 31.33 -33.88
C VAL A 11 50.96 30.62 -34.93
N ARG A 12 51.34 29.41 -35.31
CA ARG A 12 50.55 28.55 -36.15
C ARG A 12 49.39 28.00 -35.30
N THR A 13 48.18 28.51 -35.49
CA THR A 13 46.95 27.97 -34.95
C THR A 13 46.65 26.65 -35.61
N PHE A 14 46.89 25.55 -34.91
CA PHE A 14 46.38 24.23 -35.28
C PHE A 14 44.91 24.19 -34.91
N SER A 15 44.05 24.24 -35.94
CA SER A 15 42.62 24.02 -35.80
C SER A 15 42.37 22.51 -35.62
N VAL A 16 42.24 22.06 -34.38
CA VAL A 16 41.79 20.69 -34.08
C VAL A 16 40.28 20.63 -34.16
N THR A 17 39.77 20.18 -35.28
CA THR A 17 38.35 19.88 -35.45
C THR A 17 38.05 18.60 -34.69
N VAL A 18 37.56 18.72 -33.46
CA VAL A 18 37.05 17.58 -32.69
C VAL A 18 35.69 17.21 -33.23
N VAL A 19 35.61 16.14 -34.01
CA VAL A 19 34.39 15.50 -34.42
C VAL A 19 33.86 14.68 -33.22
N ILE A 20 33.00 15.29 -32.43
CA ILE A 20 32.24 14.56 -31.37
C ILE A 20 31.14 13.77 -32.07
N LEU A 21 31.43 12.49 -32.35
CA LEU A 21 30.42 11.53 -32.76
C LEU A 21 29.54 11.24 -31.55
N ALA A 22 28.40 11.91 -31.45
CA ALA A 22 27.40 11.68 -30.40
C ALA A 22 26.81 10.28 -30.59
N LEU A 23 27.34 9.29 -29.89
CA LEU A 23 26.69 8.01 -29.64
C LEU A 23 25.47 8.29 -28.76
N ILE A 24 24.33 8.53 -29.39
CA ILE A 24 23.02 8.55 -28.70
C ILE A 24 22.70 7.10 -28.38
N PRO A 25 22.73 6.68 -27.09
CA PRO A 25 22.19 5.37 -26.75
C PRO A 25 20.68 5.43 -27.04
N VAL A 26 20.24 4.66 -28.02
CA VAL A 26 18.83 4.39 -28.23
C VAL A 26 18.39 3.61 -26.98
N LEU A 27 17.90 4.35 -25.96
CA LEU A 27 17.15 3.74 -24.87
C LEU A 27 15.89 3.13 -25.50
N THR A 28 15.96 1.86 -25.87
CA THR A 28 14.77 1.06 -26.10
C THR A 28 14.04 1.01 -24.76
N ALA A 29 13.06 1.87 -24.59
CA ALA A 29 12.10 1.77 -23.49
C ALA A 29 11.47 0.37 -23.61
N GLN A 30 11.98 -0.56 -22.81
CA GLN A 30 11.30 -1.84 -22.60
C GLN A 30 9.95 -1.49 -22.01
N LYS A 31 8.93 -1.55 -22.89
CA LYS A 31 7.54 -1.48 -22.48
C LYS A 31 7.36 -2.63 -21.49
N SER A 32 7.37 -2.32 -20.19
CA SER A 32 7.10 -3.30 -19.16
C SER A 32 5.80 -3.98 -19.54
N LYS A 33 5.84 -5.29 -19.79
CA LYS A 33 4.62 -6.07 -19.97
C LYS A 33 3.78 -5.77 -18.73
N GLY A 34 2.66 -5.06 -18.91
CA GLY A 34 1.77 -4.71 -17.81
C GLY A 34 1.47 -5.98 -17.04
N VAL A 35 1.80 -6.00 -15.76
CA VAL A 35 1.45 -7.11 -14.88
C VAL A 35 -0.07 -7.21 -14.90
N VAL A 36 -0.60 -8.29 -15.46
CA VAL A 36 -2.03 -8.57 -15.41
C VAL A 36 -2.37 -8.83 -13.95
N PRO A 37 -3.26 -8.04 -13.34
CA PRO A 37 -3.63 -8.25 -11.94
C PRO A 37 -4.25 -9.64 -11.80
N ALA A 38 -3.94 -10.31 -10.66
CA ALA A 38 -4.55 -11.58 -10.34
C ALA A 38 -6.09 -11.42 -10.21
N PRO A 39 -6.87 -12.39 -10.70
CA PRO A 39 -8.32 -12.34 -10.58
C PRO A 39 -8.74 -12.35 -9.11
N VAL A 40 -9.75 -11.57 -8.78
CA VAL A 40 -10.36 -11.59 -7.44
C VAL A 40 -11.15 -12.89 -7.28
N PRO A 41 -10.95 -13.64 -6.18
CA PRO A 41 -11.74 -14.83 -5.91
C PRO A 41 -13.24 -14.54 -5.90
N PRO A 42 -14.05 -15.30 -6.66
CA PRO A 42 -15.49 -15.00 -6.82
C PRO A 42 -16.26 -15.07 -5.51
N GLN A 43 -15.78 -15.84 -4.52
CA GLN A 43 -16.37 -15.95 -3.18
C GLN A 43 -16.50 -14.59 -2.51
N ILE A 44 -15.54 -13.67 -2.73
CA ILE A 44 -15.55 -12.34 -2.12
C ILE A 44 -16.76 -11.51 -2.58
N GLY A 45 -17.04 -11.54 -3.89
CA GLY A 45 -18.18 -10.83 -4.45
C GLY A 45 -19.53 -11.50 -4.18
N ALA A 46 -19.54 -12.83 -4.05
CA ALA A 46 -20.75 -13.64 -3.83
C ALA A 46 -21.22 -13.68 -2.37
N ALA A 47 -20.33 -13.39 -1.41
CA ALA A 47 -20.65 -13.44 0.01
C ALA A 47 -21.81 -12.50 0.38
N GLN A 48 -22.64 -12.94 1.32
CA GLN A 48 -23.72 -12.16 1.90
C GLN A 48 -23.52 -11.93 3.40
N ARG A 49 -22.97 -12.91 4.10
CA ARG A 49 -22.77 -12.89 5.56
C ARG A 49 -21.29 -12.82 5.87
N VAL A 50 -20.93 -11.91 6.76
CA VAL A 50 -19.53 -11.67 7.10
C VAL A 50 -19.36 -11.59 8.61
N PHE A 51 -18.39 -12.32 9.13
CA PHE A 51 -17.90 -12.17 10.48
C PHE A 51 -16.66 -11.27 10.47
N ILE A 52 -16.63 -10.26 11.35
CA ILE A 52 -15.46 -9.40 11.52
C ILE A 52 -14.72 -9.87 12.77
N SER A 53 -13.47 -10.30 12.58
CA SER A 53 -12.59 -10.75 13.64
C SER A 53 -11.63 -9.63 14.06
N ASN A 54 -11.55 -9.39 15.37
CA ASN A 54 -10.46 -8.61 15.95
C ASN A 54 -9.23 -9.52 16.01
N ALA A 55 -8.39 -9.45 14.97
CA ALA A 55 -7.15 -10.22 14.95
C ALA A 55 -6.05 -9.61 15.84
N GLY A 56 -6.42 -8.59 16.62
CA GLY A 56 -5.55 -7.93 17.57
C GLY A 56 -4.52 -7.01 16.92
N GLY A 57 -3.59 -6.63 17.72
CA GLY A 57 -2.36 -5.95 17.34
C GLY A 57 -1.28 -6.48 18.26
N GLU A 58 -0.03 -6.31 17.89
CA GLU A 58 1.06 -6.49 18.83
C GLU A 58 0.76 -5.60 20.04
N SER A 59 0.81 -6.22 21.23
CA SER A 59 0.35 -5.60 22.46
C SER A 59 0.99 -4.24 22.66
N PHE A 60 0.22 -3.22 22.40
CA PHE A 60 0.56 -1.84 22.73
C PHE A 60 0.87 -1.67 24.23
N GLU A 61 0.43 -2.61 25.04
CA GLU A 61 0.58 -2.59 26.50
C GLU A 61 2.03 -2.59 26.98
N ALA A 62 2.97 -3.04 26.18
CA ALA A 62 4.35 -3.15 26.61
C ALA A 62 5.19 -1.88 26.36
N VAL A 63 4.77 -0.97 25.47
CA VAL A 63 5.67 0.10 25.01
C VAL A 63 5.09 1.50 25.09
N ILE A 64 3.77 1.70 25.00
CA ILE A 64 3.27 3.07 24.84
C ILE A 64 1.91 3.26 25.50
N ASP A 65 1.94 3.99 26.59
CA ASP A 65 0.85 4.79 27.08
C ASP A 65 -0.08 5.27 25.94
N GLN A 66 -1.38 5.46 26.21
CA GLN A 66 -2.47 5.87 25.30
C GLN A 66 -2.16 7.02 24.32
N THR A 67 -0.90 7.39 24.19
CA THR A 67 -0.42 8.57 23.47
C THR A 67 -0.18 8.37 21.97
N VAL A 68 -0.26 7.14 21.43
CA VAL A 68 0.00 6.93 20.00
C VAL A 68 -1.14 7.49 19.16
N PHE A 69 -2.37 7.10 19.47
CA PHE A 69 -3.61 7.67 18.95
C PHE A 69 -4.76 7.43 19.93
N HIS A 70 -5.84 8.21 19.80
CA HIS A 70 -7.00 8.02 20.66
C HIS A 70 -7.79 6.75 20.26
N GLY A 71 -8.54 6.18 21.21
CA GLY A 71 -9.47 5.08 20.99
C GLY A 71 -8.95 3.70 21.38
N GLY A 72 -7.71 3.62 21.86
CA GLY A 72 -7.17 2.37 22.44
C GLY A 72 -6.93 1.23 21.43
N PRO A 73 -6.61 0.03 21.93
CA PRO A 73 -6.22 -1.12 21.11
C PRO A 73 -7.36 -1.64 20.22
N ASP A 74 -8.61 -1.45 20.62
CA ASP A 74 -9.78 -1.92 19.85
C ASP A 74 -10.24 -0.94 18.76
N ARG A 75 -9.61 0.22 18.64
CA ARG A 75 -9.96 1.22 17.61
C ARG A 75 -9.98 0.64 16.20
N PRO A 76 -8.98 -0.14 15.75
CA PRO A 76 -8.99 -0.71 14.41
C PRO A 76 -10.24 -1.56 14.15
N TYR A 77 -10.58 -2.42 15.11
CA TYR A 77 -11.76 -3.27 15.03
C TYR A 77 -13.06 -2.46 15.04
N ASN A 78 -13.23 -1.58 16.03
CA ASN A 78 -14.46 -0.80 16.19
C ASN A 78 -14.73 0.10 14.98
N GLN A 79 -13.68 0.76 14.48
CA GLN A 79 -13.80 1.66 13.33
C GLN A 79 -14.08 0.89 12.04
N PHE A 80 -13.41 -0.24 11.83
CA PHE A 80 -13.68 -1.10 10.67
C PHE A 80 -15.09 -1.69 10.74
N TYR A 81 -15.52 -2.19 11.90
CA TYR A 81 -16.88 -2.71 12.11
C TYR A 81 -17.95 -1.66 11.78
N ALA A 82 -17.80 -0.44 12.29
CA ALA A 82 -18.70 0.67 12.00
C ALA A 82 -18.76 0.97 10.49
N ALA A 83 -17.61 1.05 9.83
CA ALA A 83 -17.54 1.33 8.39
C ALA A 83 -18.18 0.24 7.54
N MET A 84 -18.08 -1.03 7.95
CA MET A 84 -18.70 -2.16 7.25
C MET A 84 -20.20 -2.20 7.51
N SER A 85 -20.65 -1.85 8.73
CA SER A 85 -22.08 -1.71 9.07
C SER A 85 -22.74 -0.60 8.25
N ASP A 86 -22.10 0.56 8.16
CA ASP A 86 -22.58 1.70 7.38
C ASP A 86 -22.65 1.41 5.87
N TRP A 87 -21.70 0.62 5.36
CA TRP A 87 -21.72 0.19 3.96
C TRP A 87 -22.90 -0.71 3.63
N SER A 88 -23.40 -1.49 4.60
CA SER A 88 -24.61 -2.31 4.50
C SER A 88 -24.62 -3.30 3.32
N ARG A 89 -23.46 -3.63 2.75
CA ARG A 89 -23.33 -4.61 1.65
C ARG A 89 -23.47 -6.04 2.15
N TYR A 90 -23.03 -6.28 3.39
CA TYR A 90 -23.03 -7.58 4.03
C TYR A 90 -23.91 -7.58 5.27
N MET A 91 -24.51 -8.72 5.57
CA MET A 91 -25.07 -8.99 6.89
C MET A 91 -23.91 -9.35 7.83
N LEU A 92 -23.69 -8.52 8.85
CA LEU A 92 -22.70 -8.81 9.88
C LEU A 92 -23.26 -9.84 10.84
N VAL A 93 -22.53 -10.95 11.03
CA VAL A 93 -22.91 -12.05 11.92
C VAL A 93 -21.99 -12.09 13.14
N SER A 94 -22.49 -12.62 14.25
CA SER A 94 -21.77 -12.72 15.52
C SER A 94 -20.97 -14.03 15.68
N SER A 95 -21.13 -14.96 14.75
CA SER A 95 -20.43 -16.25 14.78
C SER A 95 -19.71 -16.49 13.44
N PRO A 96 -18.42 -16.88 13.45
CA PRO A 96 -17.72 -17.23 12.22
C PRO A 96 -18.33 -18.46 11.52
N ALA A 97 -19.01 -19.34 12.25
CA ALA A 97 -19.69 -20.50 11.68
C ALA A 97 -20.88 -20.13 10.77
N ASP A 98 -21.47 -18.95 10.98
CA ASP A 98 -22.60 -18.46 10.19
C ASP A 98 -22.15 -17.57 9.02
N ALA A 99 -20.85 -17.34 8.90
CA ALA A 99 -20.30 -16.43 7.90
C ALA A 99 -19.94 -17.13 6.59
N ASP A 100 -20.07 -16.40 5.49
CA ASP A 100 -19.55 -16.80 4.18
C ASP A 100 -18.08 -16.37 4.04
N LEU A 101 -17.68 -15.30 4.76
CA LEU A 101 -16.29 -14.81 4.85
C LEU A 101 -16.00 -14.36 6.28
N VAL A 102 -14.73 -14.49 6.66
CA VAL A 102 -14.17 -13.85 7.84
C VAL A 102 -13.26 -12.70 7.41
N LEU A 103 -13.47 -11.54 7.97
CA LEU A 103 -12.65 -10.34 7.77
C LEU A 103 -11.83 -10.09 9.05
N GLU A 104 -10.55 -10.39 9.00
CA GLU A 104 -9.64 -10.22 10.13
C GLU A 104 -8.91 -8.89 10.01
N ILE A 105 -9.25 -7.95 10.91
CA ILE A 105 -8.58 -6.65 10.99
C ILE A 105 -7.55 -6.66 12.11
N SER A 106 -6.33 -6.22 11.81
CA SER A 106 -5.24 -6.12 12.77
C SER A 106 -4.46 -4.85 12.59
N TRP A 107 -3.72 -4.51 13.64
CA TRP A 107 -2.78 -3.40 13.67
C TRP A 107 -1.41 -3.89 14.15
N ALA A 108 -0.35 -3.40 13.53
CA ALA A 108 1.02 -3.63 13.99
C ALA A 108 1.80 -2.31 13.97
N LEU A 109 2.59 -2.06 15.01
CA LEU A 109 3.55 -0.96 15.02
C LEU A 109 4.67 -1.22 14.03
N SER A 110 5.27 -0.16 13.55
CA SER A 110 6.51 -0.25 12.80
C SER A 110 7.67 -0.57 13.73
N ASP A 111 8.57 -1.46 13.33
CA ASP A 111 9.81 -1.79 14.07
C ASP A 111 10.70 -0.55 14.32
N THR A 112 10.50 0.51 13.56
CA THR A 112 11.18 1.80 13.76
C THR A 112 10.64 2.58 14.95
N GLY A 113 9.62 2.07 15.64
CA GLY A 113 8.93 2.74 16.74
C GLY A 113 8.19 3.98 16.27
N LEU A 114 8.10 5.01 17.14
CA LEU A 114 7.44 6.27 16.80
C LEU A 114 8.20 7.13 15.77
N LYS A 115 9.29 6.61 15.20
CA LYS A 115 10.07 7.37 14.23
C LYS A 115 9.28 7.54 12.94
N LEU A 116 9.16 8.80 12.53
CA LEU A 116 8.66 9.17 11.22
C LEU A 116 9.51 8.49 10.11
N PRO A 117 8.92 8.07 8.98
CA PRO A 117 7.62 8.51 8.45
C PRO A 117 6.44 7.56 8.72
N VAL A 118 6.66 6.33 9.22
CA VAL A 118 5.62 5.31 9.40
C VAL A 118 5.41 5.00 10.87
N LEU A 119 4.17 5.12 11.34
CA LEU A 119 3.77 4.77 12.70
C LEU A 119 3.53 3.27 12.85
N GLY A 120 2.91 2.66 11.85
CA GLY A 120 2.57 1.26 11.81
C GLY A 120 1.74 0.92 10.58
N GLN A 121 1.11 -0.25 10.61
CA GLN A 121 0.30 -0.74 9.50
C GLN A 121 -1.02 -1.34 9.97
N LEU A 122 -2.08 -1.04 9.26
CA LEU A 122 -3.35 -1.74 9.31
C LEU A 122 -3.32 -2.89 8.31
N LYS A 123 -3.80 -4.06 8.71
CA LYS A 123 -3.90 -5.22 7.84
C LYS A 123 -5.30 -5.79 7.90
N LEU A 124 -5.91 -5.99 6.74
CA LEU A 124 -7.15 -6.71 6.57
C LEU A 124 -6.89 -8.00 5.81
N VAL A 125 -7.27 -9.12 6.39
CA VAL A 125 -7.20 -10.45 5.76
C VAL A 125 -8.61 -10.96 5.54
N ILE A 126 -8.88 -11.47 4.34
CA ILE A 126 -10.16 -12.10 3.98
C ILE A 126 -9.94 -13.59 3.92
N VAL A 127 -10.66 -14.33 4.76
CA VAL A 127 -10.52 -15.77 4.93
C VAL A 127 -11.81 -16.48 4.56
N ASP A 128 -11.71 -17.61 3.89
CA ASP A 128 -12.81 -18.56 3.74
C ASP A 128 -12.93 -19.37 5.04
N PRO A 129 -14.04 -19.24 5.80
CA PRO A 129 -14.20 -19.95 7.07
C PRO A 129 -14.27 -21.48 6.94
N LYS A 130 -14.60 -22.00 5.76
CA LYS A 130 -14.73 -23.45 5.52
C LYS A 130 -13.39 -24.13 5.26
N THR A 131 -12.53 -23.46 4.52
CA THR A 131 -11.23 -24.02 4.10
C THR A 131 -10.06 -23.43 4.89
N HIS A 132 -10.29 -22.36 5.65
CA HIS A 132 -9.27 -21.57 6.34
C HIS A 132 -8.19 -20.98 5.40
N VAL A 133 -8.53 -20.84 4.12
CA VAL A 133 -7.62 -20.27 3.13
C VAL A 133 -7.78 -18.77 3.09
N THR A 134 -6.66 -18.05 3.10
CA THR A 134 -6.65 -16.62 2.84
C THR A 134 -6.99 -16.37 1.37
N LEU A 135 -8.11 -15.72 1.13
CA LEU A 135 -8.57 -15.34 -0.22
C LEU A 135 -7.93 -14.05 -0.70
N TRP A 136 -7.72 -13.09 0.21
CA TRP A 136 -7.17 -11.78 -0.11
C TRP A 136 -6.59 -11.10 1.11
N ASN A 137 -5.72 -10.12 0.90
CA ASN A 137 -5.27 -9.26 1.97
C ASN A 137 -5.01 -7.82 1.49
N PHE A 138 -5.11 -6.89 2.42
CA PHE A 138 -4.71 -5.50 2.26
C PHE A 138 -3.79 -5.10 3.39
N THR A 139 -2.79 -4.32 3.08
CA THR A 139 -1.96 -3.63 4.06
C THR A 139 -1.95 -2.15 3.72
N GLU A 140 -2.12 -1.32 4.73
CA GLU A 140 -2.06 0.12 4.60
C GLU A 140 -1.20 0.71 5.72
N TYR A 141 -0.26 1.58 5.35
CA TYR A 141 0.63 2.19 6.31
C TYR A 141 0.01 3.45 6.90
N VAL A 142 0.08 3.57 8.23
CA VAL A 142 -0.30 4.79 8.93
C VAL A 142 0.92 5.68 9.04
N ARG A 143 0.84 6.89 8.49
CA ARG A 143 1.92 7.86 8.56
C ARG A 143 2.11 8.34 10.00
N GLY A 144 3.37 8.45 10.41
CA GLY A 144 3.72 9.06 11.68
C GLY A 144 3.46 10.57 11.67
N ALA A 145 3.26 11.14 12.85
CA ALA A 145 3.20 12.59 13.06
C ALA A 145 3.59 12.93 14.50
N MET A 146 4.06 14.15 14.72
CA MET A 146 4.45 14.59 16.07
C MET A 146 3.25 14.77 16.99
N LEU A 147 2.16 15.35 16.45
CA LEU A 147 0.93 15.62 17.21
C LEU A 147 -0.02 14.42 17.13
N VAL A 148 -0.64 14.07 18.29
CA VAL A 148 -1.61 12.97 18.39
C VAL A 148 -2.76 13.14 17.40
N GLY A 149 -3.36 14.34 17.33
CA GLY A 149 -4.47 14.60 16.39
C GLY A 149 -4.11 14.38 14.92
N ASN A 150 -2.87 14.61 14.52
CA ASN A 150 -2.41 14.30 13.16
C ASN A 150 -2.21 12.79 12.97
N ARG A 151 -1.78 12.07 14.01
CA ARG A 151 -1.71 10.59 13.99
C ARG A 151 -3.10 9.98 13.87
N ASP A 152 -4.08 10.51 14.60
CA ASP A 152 -5.49 10.11 14.49
C ASP A 152 -6.01 10.27 13.06
N LYS A 153 -5.78 11.44 12.47
CA LYS A 153 -6.17 11.71 11.08
C LYS A 153 -5.52 10.74 10.10
N ASN A 154 -4.22 10.48 10.26
CA ASN A 154 -3.49 9.55 9.40
C ASN A 154 -4.01 8.10 9.55
N PHE A 155 -4.43 7.72 10.77
CA PHE A 155 -5.07 6.44 11.04
C PHE A 155 -6.42 6.34 10.31
N ASP A 156 -7.26 7.38 10.43
CA ASP A 156 -8.56 7.43 9.75
C ASP A 156 -8.41 7.37 8.23
N GLU A 157 -7.41 8.06 7.66
CA GLU A 157 -7.11 8.00 6.23
C GLU A 157 -6.72 6.57 5.79
N ALA A 158 -5.88 5.89 6.57
CA ALA A 158 -5.47 4.51 6.29
C ALA A 158 -6.65 3.53 6.39
N MET A 159 -7.49 3.67 7.42
CA MET A 159 -8.72 2.87 7.58
C MET A 159 -9.67 3.08 6.42
N ASN A 160 -9.93 4.33 6.03
CA ASN A 160 -10.77 4.65 4.88
C ASN A 160 -10.21 4.05 3.59
N THR A 161 -8.88 4.02 3.43
CA THR A 161 -8.22 3.40 2.27
C THR A 161 -8.49 1.89 2.23
N ILE A 162 -8.34 1.17 3.36
CA ILE A 162 -8.65 -0.26 3.45
C ILE A 162 -10.11 -0.53 3.07
N VAL A 163 -11.05 0.23 3.66
CA VAL A 163 -12.50 0.08 3.37
C VAL A 163 -12.79 0.33 1.88
N ASN A 164 -12.21 1.36 1.29
CA ASN A 164 -12.40 1.66 -0.12
C ASN A 164 -11.80 0.58 -1.04
N ARG A 165 -10.63 0.02 -0.69
CA ARG A 165 -10.04 -1.10 -1.42
C ARG A 165 -10.93 -2.36 -1.34
N MET A 166 -11.49 -2.64 -0.15
CA MET A 166 -12.47 -3.73 0.02
C MET A 166 -13.70 -3.51 -0.87
N LYS A 167 -14.30 -2.31 -0.84
CA LYS A 167 -15.44 -1.95 -1.71
C LYS A 167 -15.10 -2.13 -3.18
N LYS A 168 -13.90 -1.78 -3.59
CA LYS A 168 -13.45 -1.90 -4.98
C LYS A 168 -13.38 -3.36 -5.43
N ILE A 169 -12.77 -4.25 -4.66
CA ILE A 169 -12.65 -5.67 -5.07
C ILE A 169 -13.99 -6.38 -5.11
N VAL A 170 -14.90 -6.05 -4.18
CA VAL A 170 -16.24 -6.62 -4.15
C VAL A 170 -17.07 -6.24 -5.38
N ASN A 171 -16.87 -5.02 -5.88
CA ASN A 171 -17.56 -4.50 -7.06
C ASN A 171 -16.83 -4.82 -8.39
N THR A 172 -15.67 -5.48 -8.34
CA THR A 172 -14.97 -5.89 -9.56
C THR A 172 -15.74 -7.03 -10.21
N PRO A 173 -16.17 -6.89 -11.47
CA PRO A 173 -16.81 -7.99 -12.17
C PRO A 173 -15.87 -9.20 -12.18
N VAL A 174 -16.37 -10.36 -11.81
CA VAL A 174 -15.65 -11.61 -11.99
C VAL A 174 -15.38 -11.74 -13.49
N ALA A 175 -14.11 -11.70 -13.90
CA ALA A 175 -13.75 -11.99 -15.28
C ALA A 175 -14.37 -13.35 -15.61
N ALA A 176 -15.31 -13.37 -16.56
CA ALA A 176 -15.85 -14.62 -17.07
C ALA A 176 -14.65 -15.42 -17.55
N GLY A 177 -14.29 -16.46 -16.80
CA GLY A 177 -13.19 -17.33 -17.18
C GLY A 177 -13.45 -17.80 -18.60
N ASP A 178 -12.52 -17.56 -19.50
CA ASP A 178 -12.52 -18.18 -20.80
C ASP A 178 -12.72 -19.67 -20.54
N ALA A 179 -13.90 -20.15 -20.92
CA ALA A 179 -14.18 -21.56 -20.96
C ALA A 179 -13.10 -22.16 -21.84
N ILE A 180 -12.15 -22.84 -21.23
CA ILE A 180 -11.13 -23.60 -21.91
C ILE A 180 -11.92 -24.63 -22.73
N HIS A 181 -12.11 -24.33 -23.98
CA HIS A 181 -12.58 -25.31 -24.94
C HIS A 181 -11.58 -26.46 -24.95
N LYS A 182 -12.11 -27.62 -24.63
CA LYS A 182 -11.47 -28.91 -24.85
C LYS A 182 -10.90 -29.04 -26.27
#